data_96a79c5c0b53eb6cf15d6878dd5e613b
#
_entry.id   96a79c5c0b53eb6cf15d6878dd5e613b
#
_cell.length_a   1.000
_cell.length_b   1.000
_cell.length_c   1.000
_cell.angle_alpha   90.00
_cell.angle_beta   90.00
_cell.angle_gamma   90.00
#
_symmetry.space_group_name_H-M   'P 1'
#
loop_
_entity.id
_entity.type
_entity.pdbx_description
1 polymer ?
#
loop_
_entity_poly.entity_id
_entity_poly.type
_entity_poly.pdbx_seq_one_letter_code
_entity_poly.pdbx_strand_id
1 'polypeptide(L)'
;MKSNTSQYIPYNCISANLLENYEYPESPFFRGTGFFVYFPPFDDYIFYVSAKHCFCGYKENNFLEKLKIPYQYKTEENFNNSLDEAVIFSEYLTMKHNEEDDDFEDLIVFVVDKNIKKEKKLLLKTRALRLEHQDNIDKILKNLCNIEGNIRTVGFPQVSKEIDFDTKQARIQPRGFYGKIAIKENDINRYKFKQPSWKEGEYNGFSGSPILEIISFYNSNYEIVMEAIPIGILLSATKH
;
A
#
# COMPACT_ATOMS: atom_id res chain seq x y z
N MET A 1 -25.75 -19.03 1.44
CA MET A 1 -24.39 -19.15 2.05
C MET A 1 -23.80 -17.76 2.14
N LYS A 2 -23.52 -17.23 3.32
CA LYS A 2 -22.76 -16.00 3.46
C LYS A 2 -21.31 -16.38 3.13
N SER A 3 -20.81 -15.94 1.98
CA SER A 3 -19.40 -16.11 1.63
C SER A 3 -18.58 -15.41 2.72
N ASN A 4 -17.60 -16.10 3.28
CA ASN A 4 -16.69 -15.54 4.29
C ASN A 4 -15.72 -14.56 3.65
N THR A 5 -16.22 -13.49 3.01
CA THR A 5 -15.41 -12.37 2.51
C THR A 5 -14.64 -11.68 3.64
N SER A 6 -15.01 -12.00 4.90
CA SER A 6 -14.44 -11.39 6.09
C SER A 6 -12.96 -11.70 6.30
N GLN A 7 -12.40 -12.72 5.66
CA GLN A 7 -11.01 -13.16 5.90
C GLN A 7 -10.03 -12.87 4.74
N TYR A 8 -10.51 -12.44 3.57
CA TYR A 8 -9.60 -12.16 2.46
C TYR A 8 -8.84 -10.84 2.69
N ILE A 9 -7.53 -10.92 2.80
CA ILE A 9 -6.63 -9.78 2.85
C ILE A 9 -5.51 -10.02 1.84
N PRO A 10 -5.37 -9.15 0.83
CA PRO A 10 -4.37 -9.33 -0.23
C PRO A 10 -2.98 -8.86 0.23
N TYR A 11 -2.36 -9.56 1.15
CA TYR A 11 -1.03 -9.19 1.65
C TYR A 11 0.07 -9.10 0.60
N ASN A 12 -0.12 -9.76 -0.54
CA ASN A 12 0.85 -9.74 -1.63
C ASN A 12 0.89 -8.42 -2.40
N CYS A 13 -0.14 -7.57 -2.28
CA CYS A 13 -0.18 -6.30 -3.01
C CYS A 13 0.66 -5.19 -2.38
N ILE A 14 1.04 -5.33 -1.11
CA ILE A 14 1.77 -4.31 -0.37
C ILE A 14 3.27 -4.59 -0.26
N SER A 15 4.02 -3.55 0.04
CA SER A 15 5.45 -3.60 0.38
C SER A 15 5.77 -2.69 1.53
N ALA A 16 6.73 -3.10 2.35
CA ALA A 16 7.34 -2.19 3.33
C ALA A 16 8.26 -1.21 2.60
N ASN A 17 8.18 0.07 2.95
CA ASN A 17 9.13 1.08 2.48
C ASN A 17 10.45 0.90 3.24
N LEU A 18 11.40 0.22 2.63
CA LEU A 18 12.73 0.02 3.18
C LEU A 18 13.71 0.97 2.49
N LEU A 19 14.42 1.75 3.29
CA LEU A 19 15.50 2.61 2.80
C LEU A 19 16.83 2.05 3.27
N GLU A 20 17.78 1.95 2.35
CA GLU A 20 19.12 1.45 2.65
C GLU A 20 19.79 2.32 3.72
N ASN A 21 20.40 1.66 4.69
CA ASN A 21 21.21 2.30 5.70
C ASN A 21 22.68 1.94 5.43
N TYR A 22 23.48 2.90 4.96
CA TYR A 22 24.87 2.65 4.61
C TYR A 22 25.76 2.34 5.81
N GLU A 23 25.42 2.88 6.99
CA GLU A 23 26.17 2.60 8.21
C GLU A 23 25.86 1.21 8.77
N TYR A 24 24.63 0.77 8.61
CA TYR A 24 24.12 -0.51 9.12
C TYR A 24 23.24 -1.20 8.05
N PRO A 25 23.85 -1.83 7.03
CA PRO A 25 23.10 -2.45 5.93
C PRO A 25 22.09 -3.51 6.39
N GLU A 26 22.38 -4.20 7.48
CA GLU A 26 21.51 -5.19 8.13
C GLU A 26 20.28 -4.57 8.82
N SER A 27 20.27 -3.26 9.02
CA SER A 27 19.19 -2.53 9.68
C SER A 27 18.65 -1.42 8.80
N PRO A 28 17.90 -1.75 7.72
CA PRO A 28 17.31 -0.74 6.86
C PRO A 28 16.31 0.13 7.62
N PHE A 29 16.20 1.37 7.22
CA PHE A 29 15.18 2.25 7.73
C PHE A 29 13.80 1.82 7.22
N PHE A 30 12.93 1.44 8.11
CA PHE A 30 11.54 1.19 7.79
C PHE A 30 10.73 2.49 7.87
N ARG A 31 10.01 2.82 6.79
CA ARG A 31 9.32 4.09 6.60
C ARG A 31 7.86 3.96 6.16
N GLY A 32 7.16 2.97 6.67
CA GLY A 32 5.74 2.77 6.35
C GLY A 32 5.50 1.77 5.23
N THR A 33 4.37 1.87 4.61
CA THR A 33 3.85 0.93 3.62
C THR A 33 3.68 1.60 2.27
N GLY A 34 3.72 0.81 1.22
CA GLY A 34 3.27 1.21 -0.10
C GLY A 34 2.72 0.01 -0.86
N PHE A 35 2.19 0.24 -2.05
CA PHE A 35 1.58 -0.81 -2.86
C PHE A 35 1.72 -0.52 -4.35
N PHE A 36 1.73 -1.58 -5.14
CA PHE A 36 1.78 -1.47 -6.58
C PHE A 36 0.37 -1.31 -7.16
N VAL A 37 0.28 -0.46 -8.19
CA VAL A 37 -0.94 -0.25 -8.96
C VAL A 37 -0.64 -0.24 -10.45
N TYR A 38 -1.64 -0.56 -11.25
CA TYR A 38 -1.63 -0.32 -12.69
C TYR A 38 -3.00 0.22 -13.13
N PHE A 39 -2.99 0.94 -14.24
CA PHE A 39 -4.19 1.50 -14.83
C PHE A 39 -4.37 0.96 -16.25
N PRO A 40 -5.44 0.24 -16.56
CA PRO A 40 -5.60 -0.47 -17.83
C PRO A 40 -5.32 0.32 -19.10
N PRO A 41 -5.69 1.62 -19.23
CA PRO A 41 -5.32 2.42 -20.39
C PRO A 41 -3.80 2.56 -20.60
N PHE A 42 -3.01 2.31 -19.55
CA PHE A 42 -1.55 2.42 -19.55
C PHE A 42 -0.90 1.12 -19.09
N ASP A 43 -1.31 0.01 -19.65
CA ASP A 43 -0.91 -1.36 -19.25
C ASP A 43 0.61 -1.60 -19.20
N ASP A 44 1.38 -0.77 -19.88
CA ASP A 44 2.83 -0.84 -19.87
C ASP A 44 3.48 -0.24 -18.64
N TYR A 45 2.73 0.51 -17.86
CA TYR A 45 3.24 1.17 -16.67
C TYR A 45 2.75 0.47 -15.40
N ILE A 46 3.66 0.33 -14.46
CA ILE A 46 3.37 -0.06 -13.08
C ILE A 46 3.85 1.07 -12.20
N PHE A 47 3.02 1.43 -11.25
CA PHE A 47 3.32 2.48 -10.29
C PHE A 47 3.40 1.89 -8.89
N TYR A 48 4.20 2.51 -8.05
CA TYR A 48 4.24 2.23 -6.62
C TYR A 48 3.79 3.46 -5.86
N VAL A 49 2.79 3.31 -5.01
CA VAL A 49 2.12 4.40 -4.31
C VAL A 49 2.41 4.32 -2.82
N SER A 50 2.69 5.46 -2.19
CA SER A 50 2.91 5.57 -0.75
C SER A 50 2.61 6.97 -0.24
N ALA A 51 2.68 7.17 1.08
CA ALA A 51 2.62 8.49 1.70
C ALA A 51 3.99 9.19 1.61
N LYS A 52 3.98 10.46 1.20
CA LYS A 52 5.21 11.25 0.99
C LYS A 52 5.96 11.49 2.31
N HIS A 53 5.25 11.72 3.41
CA HIS A 53 5.90 11.92 4.72
C HIS A 53 6.75 10.72 5.16
N CYS A 54 6.50 9.52 4.63
CA CYS A 54 7.33 8.35 4.86
C CYS A 54 8.78 8.56 4.36
N PHE A 55 8.99 9.52 3.46
CA PHE A 55 10.27 9.86 2.85
C PHE A 55 10.80 11.23 3.29
N CYS A 56 10.04 11.98 4.11
CA CYS A 56 10.47 13.26 4.64
C CYS A 56 11.67 13.11 5.59
N GLY A 57 12.60 14.05 5.50
CA GLY A 57 13.85 14.03 6.29
C GLY A 57 15.06 13.51 5.53
N TYR A 58 14.86 12.90 4.37
CA TYR A 58 15.94 12.66 3.41
C TYR A 58 16.15 13.91 2.57
N LYS A 59 17.10 14.75 2.99
CA LYS A 59 17.49 15.98 2.26
C LYS A 59 18.20 15.71 0.93
N GLU A 60 18.46 14.47 0.62
CA GLU A 60 19.23 14.05 -0.55
C GLU A 60 18.28 13.69 -1.69
N ASN A 61 18.58 14.19 -2.89
CA ASN A 61 17.85 13.93 -4.13
C ASN A 61 17.89 12.46 -4.59
N ASN A 62 18.57 11.59 -3.88
CA ASN A 62 18.84 10.20 -4.26
C ASN A 62 18.11 9.16 -3.41
N PHE A 63 17.00 9.52 -2.76
CA PHE A 63 16.22 8.51 -2.03
C PHE A 63 15.64 7.40 -2.93
N LEU A 64 15.49 7.63 -4.23
CA LEU A 64 15.11 6.59 -5.20
C LEU A 64 16.09 5.43 -5.23
N GLU A 65 17.40 5.73 -5.19
CA GLU A 65 18.47 4.72 -5.18
C GLU A 65 18.49 3.94 -3.86
N LYS A 66 18.09 4.61 -2.77
CA LYS A 66 18.06 4.03 -1.43
C LYS A 66 16.79 3.21 -1.16
N LEU A 67 15.72 3.42 -1.94
CA LEU A 67 14.46 2.73 -1.77
C LEU A 67 14.59 1.27 -2.26
N LYS A 68 14.41 0.33 -1.33
CA LYS A 68 14.54 -1.11 -1.59
C LYS A 68 13.18 -1.77 -1.44
N ILE A 69 12.50 -1.95 -2.57
CA ILE A 69 11.22 -2.65 -2.64
C ILE A 69 11.43 -4.00 -3.35
N PRO A 70 11.18 -5.13 -2.71
CA PRO A 70 11.40 -6.43 -3.34
C PRO A 70 10.37 -6.72 -4.42
N TYR A 71 10.78 -7.40 -5.49
CA TYR A 71 9.88 -7.86 -6.55
C TYR A 71 8.85 -8.88 -6.06
N GLN A 72 9.22 -9.71 -5.12
CA GLN A 72 8.37 -10.77 -4.59
C GLN A 72 8.61 -10.93 -3.09
N TYR A 73 7.52 -11.04 -2.33
CA TYR A 73 7.58 -11.53 -0.96
C TYR A 73 7.43 -13.05 -0.96
N LYS A 74 8.30 -13.73 -0.23
CA LYS A 74 8.07 -15.13 0.09
C LYS A 74 6.93 -15.19 1.12
N THR A 75 5.87 -15.90 0.78
CA THR A 75 4.57 -15.86 1.45
C THR A 75 4.50 -16.61 2.78
N GLU A 76 5.57 -17.23 3.23
CA GLU A 76 5.54 -18.03 4.44
C GLU A 76 6.13 -17.23 5.60
N GLU A 77 5.25 -16.87 6.51
CA GLU A 77 5.40 -16.43 7.92
C GLU A 77 6.61 -15.55 8.34
N ASN A 78 7.69 -15.51 7.58
CA ASN A 78 8.88 -14.71 7.84
C ASN A 78 9.29 -13.95 6.56
N PHE A 79 8.95 -12.68 6.48
CA PHE A 79 9.46 -11.80 5.43
C PHE A 79 10.94 -11.51 5.65
N ASN A 80 11.78 -12.31 5.05
CA ASN A 80 13.18 -11.95 4.84
C ASN A 80 13.19 -11.01 3.64
N ASN A 81 13.24 -9.70 3.88
CA ASN A 81 13.47 -8.75 2.83
C ASN A 81 14.95 -8.82 2.44
N SER A 82 15.29 -9.71 1.51
CA SER A 82 16.57 -9.62 0.83
C SER A 82 16.60 -8.30 0.07
N LEU A 83 17.52 -7.42 0.42
CA LEU A 83 17.72 -6.14 -0.26
C LEU A 83 18.44 -6.30 -1.60
N ASP A 84 18.85 -7.52 -1.94
CA ASP A 84 19.72 -7.82 -3.09
C ASP A 84 18.98 -7.69 -4.43
N GLU A 85 17.66 -7.84 -4.45
CA GLU A 85 16.86 -7.68 -5.64
C GLU A 85 15.70 -6.68 -5.41
N ALA A 86 15.99 -5.40 -5.52
CA ALA A 86 15.00 -4.34 -5.40
C ALA A 86 14.41 -3.92 -6.76
N VAL A 87 13.17 -3.44 -6.74
CA VAL A 87 12.52 -2.80 -7.87
C VAL A 87 13.26 -1.50 -8.19
N ILE A 88 13.53 -1.28 -9.47
CA ILE A 88 14.14 -0.04 -9.95
C ILE A 88 13.01 0.92 -10.34
N PHE A 89 13.11 2.14 -9.85
CA PHE A 89 12.20 3.24 -10.20
C PHE A 89 12.92 4.25 -11.07
N SER A 90 12.28 4.69 -12.16
CA SER A 90 12.86 5.70 -13.07
C SER A 90 12.70 7.12 -12.54
N GLU A 91 11.56 7.36 -11.89
CA GLU A 91 11.17 8.70 -11.40
C GLU A 91 10.11 8.59 -10.32
N TYR A 92 9.81 9.71 -9.67
CA TYR A 92 8.67 9.83 -8.80
C TYR A 92 7.87 11.11 -9.09
N LEU A 93 6.58 11.07 -8.80
CA LEU A 93 5.64 12.16 -8.96
C LEU A 93 5.11 12.54 -7.59
N THR A 94 5.04 13.83 -7.32
CA THR A 94 4.35 14.39 -6.17
C THR A 94 3.42 15.49 -6.66
N MET A 95 2.32 15.72 -5.97
CA MET A 95 1.49 16.87 -6.27
C MET A 95 2.19 18.15 -5.80
N LYS A 96 2.08 19.21 -6.61
CA LYS A 96 2.56 20.54 -6.23
C LYS A 96 1.54 21.16 -5.29
N HIS A 97 2.07 21.96 -4.35
CA HIS A 97 1.27 22.75 -3.43
C HIS A 97 0.27 23.63 -4.20
N ASN A 98 -1.00 23.45 -3.91
CA ASN A 98 -2.05 24.42 -4.19
C ASN A 98 -2.52 24.90 -2.82
N GLU A 99 -2.52 26.20 -2.59
CA GLU A 99 -2.86 26.83 -1.28
C GLU A 99 -4.21 26.37 -0.71
N GLU A 100 -5.02 25.68 -1.51
CA GLU A 100 -6.36 25.22 -1.14
C GLU A 100 -6.43 23.75 -0.69
N ASP A 101 -5.36 22.94 -0.84
CA ASP A 101 -5.48 21.49 -0.61
C ASP A 101 -4.15 20.83 -0.17
N ASP A 102 -3.80 21.03 1.10
CA ASP A 102 -2.55 20.53 1.70
C ASP A 102 -2.40 19.00 1.73
N ASP A 103 -3.47 18.23 1.62
CA ASP A 103 -3.44 16.78 1.85
C ASP A 103 -3.00 15.96 0.64
N PHE A 104 -3.28 16.42 -0.57
CA PHE A 104 -2.74 15.77 -1.76
C PHE A 104 -1.22 15.88 -1.87
N GLU A 105 -0.63 16.79 -1.12
CA GLU A 105 0.83 16.90 -1.03
C GLU A 105 1.49 15.69 -0.38
N ASP A 106 0.76 14.97 0.47
CA ASP A 106 1.29 13.79 1.16
C ASP A 106 1.24 12.51 0.32
N LEU A 107 0.86 12.59 -0.95
CA LEU A 107 0.92 11.47 -1.88
C LEU A 107 2.23 11.47 -2.67
N ILE A 108 2.86 10.31 -2.78
CA ILE A 108 3.99 10.07 -3.68
C ILE A 108 3.74 8.83 -4.54
N VAL A 109 4.04 8.95 -5.83
CA VAL A 109 3.89 7.87 -6.81
C VAL A 109 5.23 7.66 -7.49
N PHE A 110 5.77 6.46 -7.41
CA PHE A 110 6.99 6.06 -8.09
C PHE A 110 6.66 5.32 -9.37
N VAL A 111 7.38 5.61 -10.44
CA VAL A 111 7.23 4.94 -11.73
C VAL A 111 8.26 3.81 -11.81
N VAL A 112 7.80 2.58 -11.98
CA VAL A 112 8.69 1.44 -12.17
C VAL A 112 9.42 1.58 -13.52
N ASP A 113 10.74 1.34 -13.53
CA ASP A 113 11.52 1.45 -14.75
C ASP A 113 11.00 0.48 -15.83
N LYS A 114 10.80 1.00 -17.03
CA LYS A 114 10.32 0.22 -18.18
C LYS A 114 11.29 -0.86 -18.64
N ASN A 115 12.59 -0.67 -18.38
CA ASN A 115 13.67 -1.55 -18.82
C ASN A 115 13.83 -2.80 -17.93
N ILE A 116 12.97 -3.00 -16.93
CA ILE A 116 13.00 -4.22 -16.14
C ILE A 116 12.70 -5.45 -17.01
N LYS A 117 13.28 -6.58 -16.64
CA LYS A 117 13.05 -7.85 -17.34
C LYS A 117 11.58 -8.22 -17.37
N LYS A 118 11.11 -8.80 -18.47
CA LYS A 118 9.69 -9.17 -18.69
C LYS A 118 9.14 -10.03 -17.56
N GLU A 119 9.92 -10.98 -17.06
CA GLU A 119 9.52 -11.86 -15.95
C GLU A 119 9.28 -11.07 -14.65
N LYS A 120 10.16 -10.11 -14.36
CA LYS A 120 10.02 -9.22 -13.19
C LYS A 120 8.80 -8.30 -13.34
N LYS A 121 8.54 -7.79 -14.54
CA LYS A 121 7.34 -7.01 -14.84
C LYS A 121 6.07 -7.82 -14.62
N LEU A 122 6.05 -9.08 -15.05
CA LEU A 122 4.92 -9.98 -14.82
C LEU A 122 4.68 -10.22 -13.33
N LEU A 123 5.74 -10.48 -12.55
CA LEU A 123 5.63 -10.62 -11.09
C LEU A 123 5.00 -9.38 -10.44
N LEU A 124 5.44 -8.19 -10.84
CA LEU A 124 4.84 -6.96 -10.31
C LEU A 124 3.37 -6.81 -10.71
N LYS A 125 3.01 -7.16 -11.94
CA LYS A 125 1.59 -7.13 -12.37
C LYS A 125 0.71 -8.08 -11.55
N THR A 126 1.20 -9.23 -11.11
CA THR A 126 0.41 -10.14 -10.25
C THR A 126 0.20 -9.60 -8.84
N ARG A 127 1.00 -8.62 -8.42
CA ARG A 127 0.89 -7.95 -7.13
C ARG A 127 0.16 -6.62 -7.20
N ALA A 128 0.14 -6.00 -8.40
CA ALA A 128 -0.40 -4.67 -8.58
C ALA A 128 -1.93 -4.68 -8.51
N LEU A 129 -2.48 -3.77 -7.73
CA LEU A 129 -3.91 -3.51 -7.70
C LEU A 129 -4.32 -2.79 -8.98
N ARG A 130 -5.42 -3.20 -9.56
CA ARG A 130 -6.01 -2.50 -10.70
C ARG A 130 -6.70 -1.23 -10.22
N LEU A 131 -6.35 -0.10 -10.83
CA LEU A 131 -7.07 1.15 -10.61
C LEU A 131 -8.34 1.16 -11.45
N GLU A 132 -9.45 1.51 -10.81
CA GLU A 132 -10.73 1.73 -11.47
C GLU A 132 -10.88 3.16 -11.97
N HIS A 133 -11.77 3.36 -12.94
CA HIS A 133 -12.14 4.69 -13.39
C HIS A 133 -12.83 5.48 -12.26
N GLN A 134 -12.62 6.80 -12.22
CA GLN A 134 -13.15 7.66 -11.14
C GLN A 134 -14.65 7.48 -10.91
N ASP A 135 -15.43 7.41 -12.00
CA ASP A 135 -16.88 7.22 -11.90
C ASP A 135 -17.30 5.93 -11.17
N ASN A 136 -16.48 4.88 -11.28
CA ASN A 136 -16.70 3.63 -10.56
C ASN A 136 -16.35 3.78 -9.09
N ILE A 137 -15.25 4.45 -8.79
CA ILE A 137 -14.83 4.73 -7.42
C ILE A 137 -15.88 5.58 -6.71
N ASP A 138 -16.42 6.61 -7.35
CA ASP A 138 -17.47 7.47 -6.77
C ASP A 138 -18.75 6.68 -6.45
N LYS A 139 -19.13 5.73 -7.31
CA LYS A 139 -20.27 4.83 -7.03
C LYS A 139 -20.00 3.91 -5.84
N ILE A 140 -18.79 3.35 -5.77
CA ILE A 140 -18.36 2.49 -4.67
C ILE A 140 -18.40 3.28 -3.36
N LEU A 141 -17.81 4.47 -3.31
CA LEU A 141 -17.77 5.32 -2.13
C LEU A 141 -19.16 5.73 -1.65
N LYS A 142 -20.06 6.11 -2.57
CA LYS A 142 -21.46 6.41 -2.23
C LYS A 142 -22.17 5.21 -1.60
N ASN A 143 -21.94 4.02 -2.14
CA ASN A 143 -22.55 2.81 -1.59
C ASN A 143 -21.97 2.48 -0.20
N LEU A 144 -20.67 2.58 -0.01
CA LEU A 144 -19.99 2.31 1.26
C LEU A 144 -20.40 3.27 2.38
N CYS A 145 -20.68 4.54 2.04
CA CYS A 145 -21.14 5.51 3.02
C CYS A 145 -22.59 5.24 3.50
N ASN A 146 -23.39 4.59 2.66
CA ASN A 146 -24.80 4.27 2.96
C ASN A 146 -25.01 2.88 3.56
N ILE A 147 -24.07 1.98 3.36
CA ILE A 147 -24.10 0.61 3.87
C ILE A 147 -22.97 0.49 4.88
N GLU A 148 -23.19 -0.24 5.96
CA GLU A 148 -22.12 -0.59 6.90
C GLU A 148 -21.09 -1.51 6.24
N GLY A 149 -20.44 -0.99 5.20
CA GLY A 149 -19.41 -1.70 4.44
C GLY A 149 -18.14 -1.87 5.25
N ASN A 150 -17.61 -3.07 5.26
CA ASN A 150 -16.30 -3.34 5.84
C ASN A 150 -15.24 -3.07 4.79
N ILE A 151 -14.64 -1.89 4.85
CA ILE A 151 -13.42 -1.63 4.11
C ILE A 151 -12.22 -2.17 4.88
N ARG A 152 -11.16 -2.45 4.16
CA ARG A 152 -9.95 -3.04 4.71
C ARG A 152 -8.75 -2.19 4.40
N THR A 153 -7.78 -2.28 5.28
CA THR A 153 -6.43 -1.81 5.01
C THR A 153 -5.45 -2.90 5.39
N VAL A 154 -4.33 -2.90 4.74
CA VAL A 154 -3.24 -3.85 4.95
C VAL A 154 -1.93 -3.09 4.85
N GLY A 155 -1.03 -3.33 5.81
CA GLY A 155 0.23 -2.61 5.89
C GLY A 155 1.23 -3.29 6.81
N PHE A 156 2.37 -2.64 7.01
CA PHE A 156 3.45 -3.14 7.84
C PHE A 156 3.58 -2.28 9.10
N PRO A 157 2.89 -2.63 10.20
CA PRO A 157 3.00 -1.85 11.44
C PRO A 157 4.41 -1.96 12.02
N GLN A 158 4.90 -0.87 12.58
CA GLN A 158 6.24 -0.82 13.16
C GLN A 158 6.42 -1.80 14.32
N VAL A 159 5.35 -2.10 15.05
CA VAL A 159 5.35 -3.06 16.16
C VAL A 159 5.63 -4.51 15.73
N SER A 160 5.48 -4.83 14.44
CA SER A 160 5.78 -6.16 13.91
C SER A 160 7.18 -6.26 13.29
N LYS A 161 8.02 -5.25 13.48
CA LYS A 161 9.40 -5.24 12.99
C LYS A 161 10.32 -5.94 13.99
N GLU A 162 11.01 -6.96 13.52
CA GLU A 162 12.09 -7.63 14.22
C GLU A 162 13.38 -7.47 13.42
N ILE A 163 14.47 -7.18 14.09
CA ILE A 163 15.81 -7.15 13.51
C ILE A 163 16.62 -8.26 14.13
N ASP A 164 17.03 -9.19 13.30
CA ASP A 164 17.95 -10.26 13.66
C ASP A 164 19.37 -9.84 13.27
N PHE A 165 20.15 -9.41 14.26
CA PHE A 165 21.53 -8.94 14.04
C PHE A 165 22.50 -10.08 13.70
N ASP A 166 22.22 -11.31 14.15
CA ASP A 166 23.08 -12.45 13.87
C ASP A 166 23.00 -12.89 12.42
N THR A 167 21.78 -12.94 11.88
CA THR A 167 21.54 -13.30 10.48
C THR A 167 21.53 -12.09 9.55
N LYS A 168 21.66 -10.87 10.08
CA LYS A 168 21.59 -9.60 9.34
C LYS A 168 20.31 -9.44 8.53
N GLN A 169 19.19 -9.81 9.12
CA GLN A 169 17.89 -9.81 8.47
C GLN A 169 16.89 -8.94 9.23
N ALA A 170 16.13 -8.14 8.49
CA ALA A 170 14.96 -7.46 9.02
C ALA A 170 13.71 -8.28 8.69
N ARG A 171 12.95 -8.66 9.72
CA ARG A 171 11.66 -9.34 9.58
C ARG A 171 10.56 -8.35 9.88
N ILE A 172 9.66 -8.14 8.94
CA ILE A 172 8.50 -7.27 9.12
C ILE A 172 7.28 -8.04 8.67
N GLN A 173 6.31 -8.20 9.57
CA GLN A 173 5.09 -8.93 9.26
C GLN A 173 3.98 -7.97 8.84
N PRO A 174 3.29 -8.22 7.72
CA PRO A 174 2.12 -7.44 7.36
C PRO A 174 0.96 -7.76 8.33
N ARG A 175 0.14 -6.75 8.57
CA ARG A 175 -1.10 -6.86 9.32
C ARG A 175 -2.21 -6.19 8.54
N GLY A 176 -3.42 -6.71 8.70
CA GLY A 176 -4.60 -6.11 8.13
C GLY A 176 -5.64 -5.85 9.20
N PHE A 177 -6.42 -4.81 9.00
CA PHE A 177 -7.59 -4.53 9.82
C PHE A 177 -8.73 -4.00 8.95
N TYR A 178 -9.91 -4.00 9.50
CA TYR A 178 -11.10 -3.49 8.85
C TYR A 178 -11.76 -2.40 9.68
N GLY A 179 -12.57 -1.60 9.04
CA GLY A 179 -13.33 -0.55 9.66
C GLY A 179 -14.40 0.01 8.72
N LYS A 180 -15.00 1.11 9.12
CA LYS A 180 -16.01 1.82 8.34
C LYS A 180 -15.44 3.10 7.78
N ILE A 181 -15.90 3.47 6.59
CA ILE A 181 -15.57 4.77 6.00
C ILE A 181 -16.68 5.77 6.33
N ALA A 182 -16.30 7.00 6.57
CA ALA A 182 -17.22 8.11 6.72
C ALA A 182 -16.69 9.31 5.95
N ILE A 183 -17.59 9.99 5.24
CA ILE A 183 -17.28 11.26 4.60
C ILE A 183 -17.00 12.28 5.69
N LYS A 184 -15.96 13.07 5.53
CA LYS A 184 -15.73 14.24 6.35
C LYS A 184 -16.65 15.36 5.84
N GLU A 185 -17.45 15.94 6.73
CA GLU A 185 -18.27 17.11 6.39
C GLU A 185 -17.36 18.21 5.79
N ASN A 186 -17.73 18.72 4.65
CA ASN A 186 -17.02 19.79 3.91
C ASN A 186 -15.72 19.41 3.17
N ASP A 187 -15.40 18.12 3.03
CA ASP A 187 -14.20 17.71 2.31
C ASP A 187 -14.50 16.48 1.45
N ILE A 188 -14.61 16.68 0.14
CA ILE A 188 -15.00 15.61 -0.80
C ILE A 188 -13.90 14.58 -1.01
N ASN A 189 -12.68 14.90 -0.65
CA ASN A 189 -11.51 14.06 -0.94
C ASN A 189 -10.96 13.34 0.29
N ARG A 190 -11.47 13.67 1.49
CA ARG A 190 -11.02 13.10 2.75
C ARG A 190 -12.09 12.23 3.39
N TYR A 191 -11.70 11.01 3.72
CA TYR A 191 -12.55 10.07 4.41
C TYR A 191 -11.95 9.74 5.77
N LYS A 192 -12.80 9.58 6.78
CA LYS A 192 -12.38 9.04 8.06
C LYS A 192 -12.58 7.54 8.09
N PHE A 193 -11.52 6.82 8.43
CA PHE A 193 -11.61 5.41 8.77
C PHE A 193 -12.07 5.30 10.23
N LYS A 194 -13.29 4.83 10.45
CA LYS A 194 -13.92 4.73 11.78
C LYS A 194 -13.94 3.29 12.29
N GLN A 195 -13.92 3.16 13.62
CA GLN A 195 -14.04 1.86 14.30
C GLN A 195 -13.08 0.79 13.75
N PRO A 196 -11.78 1.08 13.65
CA PRO A 196 -10.86 0.08 13.16
C PRO A 196 -10.81 -1.11 14.11
N SER A 197 -10.72 -2.31 13.55
CA SER A 197 -10.55 -3.55 14.33
C SER A 197 -9.15 -3.70 14.93
N TRP A 198 -8.22 -2.83 14.58
CA TRP A 198 -6.86 -2.82 15.10
C TRP A 198 -6.83 -2.47 16.59
N LYS A 199 -6.23 -3.34 17.40
CA LYS A 199 -6.16 -3.21 18.86
C LYS A 199 -4.73 -3.32 19.41
N GLU A 200 -3.76 -3.57 18.55
CA GLU A 200 -2.37 -3.90 18.93
C GLU A 200 -1.48 -2.65 19.11
N GLY A 201 -2.05 -1.48 19.37
CA GLY A 201 -1.27 -0.27 19.66
C GLY A 201 -1.30 0.80 18.57
N GLU A 202 -0.14 1.41 18.27
CA GLU A 202 -0.05 2.54 17.37
C GLU A 202 -0.18 2.15 15.89
N TYR A 203 -0.68 3.08 15.09
CA TYR A 203 -0.81 2.91 13.63
C TYR A 203 0.49 3.21 12.86
N ASN A 204 1.61 3.40 13.57
CA ASN A 204 2.92 3.67 12.97
C ASN A 204 3.30 2.55 12.00
N GLY A 205 3.67 2.94 10.77
CA GLY A 205 4.00 2.01 9.70
C GLY A 205 2.87 1.69 8.73
N PHE A 206 1.61 2.00 9.09
CA PHE A 206 0.48 1.88 8.16
C PHE A 206 0.37 3.05 7.17
N SER A 207 1.07 4.16 7.38
CA SER A 207 1.11 5.27 6.42
C SER A 207 1.50 4.77 5.04
N GLY A 208 0.74 5.13 4.03
CA GLY A 208 0.89 4.65 2.66
C GLY A 208 0.18 3.33 2.35
N SER A 209 -0.53 2.73 3.31
CA SER A 209 -1.31 1.51 3.09
C SER A 209 -2.52 1.76 2.19
N PRO A 210 -2.88 0.82 1.30
CA PRO A 210 -4.10 0.93 0.52
C PRO A 210 -5.33 0.79 1.40
N ILE A 211 -6.36 1.55 1.10
CA ILE A 211 -7.72 1.33 1.58
C ILE A 211 -8.47 0.57 0.50
N LEU A 212 -9.00 -0.59 0.87
CA LEU A 212 -9.52 -1.57 -0.07
C LEU A 212 -10.99 -1.87 0.20
N GLU A 213 -11.76 -1.95 -0.87
CA GLU A 213 -13.01 -2.69 -0.90
C GLU A 213 -12.75 -4.09 -1.44
N ILE A 214 -13.34 -5.09 -0.80
CA ILE A 214 -13.27 -6.47 -1.27
C ILE A 214 -14.60 -6.85 -1.86
N ILE A 215 -14.63 -7.03 -3.15
CA ILE A 215 -15.80 -7.53 -3.87
C ILE A 215 -15.69 -9.03 -4.13
N SER A 216 -16.82 -9.71 -4.18
CA SER A 216 -16.89 -11.11 -4.57
C SER A 216 -17.89 -11.28 -5.73
N PHE A 217 -17.50 -12.06 -6.71
CA PHE A 217 -18.34 -12.38 -7.86
C PHE A 217 -18.12 -13.82 -8.31
N TYR A 218 -19.02 -14.35 -9.12
CA TYR A 218 -18.83 -15.64 -9.75
C TYR A 218 -18.11 -15.46 -11.09
N ASN A 219 -17.04 -16.22 -11.30
CA ASN A 219 -16.39 -16.30 -12.61
C ASN A 219 -17.24 -17.18 -13.59
N SER A 220 -16.75 -17.32 -14.82
CA SER A 220 -17.42 -18.14 -15.86
C SER A 220 -17.57 -19.63 -15.47
N ASN A 221 -16.79 -20.11 -14.53
CA ASN A 221 -16.82 -21.49 -14.01
C ASN A 221 -17.70 -21.63 -12.76
N TYR A 222 -18.46 -20.59 -12.39
CA TYR A 222 -19.26 -20.54 -11.16
C TYR A 222 -18.46 -20.64 -9.86
N GLU A 223 -17.16 -20.30 -9.90
CA GLU A 223 -16.33 -20.20 -8.71
C GLU A 223 -16.40 -18.79 -8.12
N ILE A 224 -16.41 -18.69 -6.80
CA ILE A 224 -16.36 -17.39 -6.13
C ILE A 224 -14.93 -16.84 -6.24
N VAL A 225 -14.81 -15.71 -6.91
CA VAL A 225 -13.57 -14.95 -7.01
C VAL A 225 -13.70 -13.69 -6.13
N MET A 226 -12.63 -13.36 -5.43
CA MET A 226 -12.53 -12.12 -4.66
C MET A 226 -11.52 -11.19 -5.32
N GLU A 227 -11.89 -9.94 -5.45
CA GLU A 227 -11.05 -8.88 -5.98
C GLU A 227 -10.93 -7.74 -4.95
N ALA A 228 -9.73 -7.20 -4.81
CA ALA A 228 -9.47 -6.04 -3.97
C ALA A 228 -9.37 -4.79 -4.85
N ILE A 229 -10.28 -3.85 -4.62
CA ILE A 229 -10.32 -2.59 -5.33
C ILE A 229 -9.73 -1.50 -4.42
N PRO A 230 -8.66 -0.83 -4.83
CA PRO A 230 -8.12 0.30 -4.08
C PRO A 230 -9.04 1.51 -4.24
N ILE A 231 -9.56 2.00 -3.13
CA ILE A 231 -10.46 3.16 -3.06
C ILE A 231 -9.81 4.37 -2.38
N GLY A 232 -8.62 4.21 -1.87
CA GLY A 232 -7.88 5.28 -1.22
C GLY A 232 -6.55 4.80 -0.63
N ILE A 233 -5.89 5.72 0.05
CA ILE A 233 -4.64 5.50 0.76
C ILE A 233 -4.73 6.03 2.18
N LEU A 234 -4.13 5.34 3.13
CA LEU A 234 -4.02 5.78 4.51
C LEU A 234 -2.84 6.73 4.66
N LEU A 235 -3.10 8.01 4.87
CA LEU A 235 -2.05 9.03 4.99
C LEU A 235 -1.66 9.28 6.46
N SER A 236 -2.65 9.43 7.34
CA SER A 236 -2.38 9.69 8.75
C SER A 236 -3.38 8.99 9.67
N ALA A 237 -2.94 8.67 10.87
CA ALA A 237 -3.82 8.21 11.93
C ALA A 237 -3.67 9.15 13.14
N THR A 238 -4.77 9.80 13.52
CA THR A 238 -4.82 10.61 14.74
C THR A 238 -5.28 9.75 15.90
N LYS A 239 -4.57 9.81 17.03
CA LYS A 239 -5.10 9.31 18.30
C LYS A 239 -6.25 10.24 18.72
N HIS A 240 -7.42 9.71 18.87
CA HIS A 240 -8.55 10.35 19.57
C HIS A 240 -8.73 9.71 20.92
#